data_f3babe6a5bf720c60d57fcc8ff608943
#
_entry.id   f3babe6a5bf720c60d57fcc8ff608943
#
_cell.length_a   1.000
_cell.length_b   1.000
_cell.length_c   1.000
_cell.angle_alpha   90.00
_cell.angle_beta   90.00
_cell.angle_gamma   90.00
#
_symmetry.space_group_name_H-M   'P 1'
#
loop_
_entity.id
_entity.type
_entity.pdbx_description
1 polymer ?
#
loop_
_entity_poly.entity_id
_entity_poly.type
_entity_poly.pdbx_seq_one_letter_code
_entity_poly.pdbx_strand_id
1 'polypeptide(L)'
;MILSVKNLKKSYNDGETKLEVLKDISFDLKKGSILTIKGPSGSGKSTLLSLLGTLDTQDSGDIIINDKNLDEYDDFSEIRNNHIGFIFQFHNLISELNVTENVCVPAFISNKAIDHNFLDTLFEYFQLTNKENAFPLDLSGGEKQRVSVMRAIINKPSIIIADEPTGNLDEKNALKLIDLFKKLNKDFELTFIIATHDNKVFDIGHQKMELSDGKLLNL
;
A
#
# COMPACT_ATOMS: atom_id res chain seq x y z
N MET A 1 16.29 9.39 -2.81
CA MET A 1 15.50 8.31 -2.18
C MET A 1 14.04 8.61 -2.40
N ILE A 2 13.14 7.58 -2.37
CA ILE A 2 11.69 7.84 -2.44
C ILE A 2 11.10 8.00 -1.06
N LEU A 3 11.63 7.23 -0.09
CA LEU A 3 11.24 7.24 1.31
C LEU A 3 12.49 7.10 2.18
N SER A 4 12.55 7.90 3.24
CA SER A 4 13.54 7.78 4.32
C SER A 4 12.81 7.86 5.66
N VAL A 5 13.06 6.90 6.53
CA VAL A 5 12.49 6.82 7.89
C VAL A 5 13.62 6.87 8.88
N LYS A 6 13.54 7.74 9.88
CA LYS A 6 14.61 7.95 10.87
C LYS A 6 14.05 7.96 12.29
N ASN A 7 14.55 7.05 13.11
CA ASN A 7 14.28 6.95 14.55
C ASN A 7 12.77 6.98 14.90
N LEU A 8 11.94 6.38 14.03
CA LEU A 8 10.49 6.39 14.14
C LEU A 8 10.02 5.61 15.37
N LYS A 9 9.18 6.23 16.18
CA LYS A 9 8.58 5.62 17.38
C LYS A 9 7.08 5.80 17.39
N LYS A 10 6.39 4.80 17.91
CA LYS A 10 4.94 4.85 18.13
C LYS A 10 4.55 4.05 19.35
N SER A 11 3.69 4.65 20.18
CA SER A 11 3.10 4.00 21.35
C SER A 11 1.61 4.28 21.38
N TYR A 12 0.86 3.40 22.02
CA TYR A 12 -0.55 3.59 22.31
C TYR A 12 -0.79 3.49 23.83
N ASN A 13 -1.76 4.24 24.33
CA ASN A 13 -2.18 4.12 25.71
C ASN A 13 -3.25 3.03 25.82
N ASP A 14 -2.99 2.03 26.64
CA ASP A 14 -3.94 0.97 27.00
C ASP A 14 -4.26 1.12 28.50
N GLY A 15 -5.24 1.98 28.78
CA GLY A 15 -5.58 2.37 30.15
C GLY A 15 -4.42 3.07 30.87
N GLU A 16 -3.87 2.45 31.92
CA GLU A 16 -2.77 3.00 32.71
C GLU A 16 -1.39 2.68 32.14
N THR A 17 -1.30 1.78 31.14
CA THR A 17 -0.04 1.34 30.56
C THR A 17 0.21 1.94 29.19
N LYS A 18 1.46 2.37 28.93
CA LYS A 18 1.91 2.80 27.60
C LYS A 18 2.54 1.62 26.90
N LEU A 19 1.92 1.16 25.80
CA LEU A 19 2.43 0.10 24.94
C LEU A 19 3.27 0.70 23.81
N GLU A 20 4.58 0.54 23.85
CA GLU A 20 5.48 0.96 22.77
C GLU A 20 5.47 -0.11 21.67
N VAL A 21 4.85 0.25 20.51
CA VAL A 21 4.65 -0.67 19.37
C VAL A 21 5.80 -0.58 18.39
N LEU A 22 6.32 0.61 18.11
CA LEU A 22 7.49 0.80 17.25
C LEU A 22 8.60 1.50 18.03
N LYS A 23 9.83 0.92 17.95
CA LYS A 23 10.97 1.28 18.76
C LYS A 23 12.17 1.61 17.86
N ASP A 24 12.33 2.89 17.53
CA ASP A 24 13.50 3.38 16.80
C ASP A 24 13.69 2.74 15.42
N ILE A 25 12.63 2.80 14.60
CA ILE A 25 12.64 2.26 13.24
C ILE A 25 13.36 3.23 12.31
N SER A 26 14.36 2.72 11.57
CA SER A 26 15.09 3.51 10.58
C SER A 26 15.40 2.67 9.35
N PHE A 27 15.06 3.19 8.15
CA PHE A 27 15.41 2.59 6.87
C PHE A 27 15.20 3.57 5.73
N ASP A 28 15.84 3.27 4.61
CA ASP A 28 15.70 4.01 3.35
C ASP A 28 15.14 3.09 2.25
N LEU A 29 14.33 3.65 1.35
CA LEU A 29 13.79 2.95 0.21
C LEU A 29 14.08 3.71 -1.09
N LYS A 30 14.59 3.01 -2.10
CA LYS A 30 14.85 3.57 -3.43
C LYS A 30 13.57 3.53 -4.27
N LYS A 31 13.41 4.52 -5.17
CA LYS A 31 12.35 4.51 -6.18
C LYS A 31 12.43 3.24 -7.03
N GLY A 32 11.27 2.68 -7.39
CA GLY A 32 11.19 1.45 -8.17
C GLY A 32 11.61 0.18 -7.43
N SER A 33 11.73 0.23 -6.10
CA SER A 33 12.04 -0.96 -5.29
C SER A 33 10.78 -1.56 -4.68
N ILE A 34 10.84 -2.86 -4.37
CA ILE A 34 9.86 -3.55 -3.55
C ILE A 34 10.49 -3.81 -2.19
N LEU A 35 9.95 -3.20 -1.13
CA LEU A 35 10.24 -3.53 0.26
C LEU A 35 9.19 -4.52 0.76
N THR A 36 9.64 -5.64 1.32
CA THR A 36 8.75 -6.60 1.99
C THR A 36 9.10 -6.67 3.47
N ILE A 37 8.07 -6.62 4.31
CA ILE A 37 8.19 -6.65 5.77
C ILE A 37 7.41 -7.85 6.29
N LYS A 38 8.11 -8.79 6.94
CA LYS A 38 7.47 -9.89 7.65
C LYS A 38 7.56 -9.69 9.16
N GLY A 39 6.80 -10.49 9.89
CA GLY A 39 6.82 -10.51 11.36
C GLY A 39 5.56 -11.18 11.90
N PRO A 40 5.57 -11.62 13.17
CA PRO A 40 4.42 -12.23 13.81
C PRO A 40 3.22 -11.27 13.88
N SER A 41 2.03 -11.82 14.17
CA SER A 41 0.85 -11.00 14.47
C SER A 41 1.15 -10.11 15.68
N GLY A 42 0.71 -8.86 15.63
CA GLY A 42 0.95 -7.89 16.71
C GLY A 42 2.36 -7.28 16.75
N SER A 43 3.26 -7.59 15.80
CA SER A 43 4.63 -7.01 15.80
C SER A 43 4.69 -5.52 15.43
N GLY A 44 3.57 -4.91 15.00
CA GLY A 44 3.50 -3.49 14.62
C GLY A 44 3.53 -3.22 13.10
N LYS A 45 3.41 -4.26 12.23
CA LYS A 45 3.43 -4.08 10.76
C LYS A 45 2.37 -3.10 10.26
N SER A 46 1.10 -3.33 10.61
CA SER A 46 0.00 -2.44 10.21
C SER A 46 0.14 -1.03 10.81
N THR A 47 0.69 -0.91 12.03
CA THR A 47 1.04 0.39 12.63
C THR A 47 2.10 1.10 11.79
N LEU A 48 3.18 0.42 11.42
CA LEU A 48 4.23 0.99 10.58
C LEU A 48 3.64 1.44 9.23
N LEU A 49 2.84 0.59 8.55
CA LEU A 49 2.20 0.95 7.29
C LEU A 49 1.24 2.13 7.45
N SER A 50 0.50 2.22 8.56
CA SER A 50 -0.40 3.35 8.84
C SER A 50 0.34 4.67 9.01
N LEU A 51 1.50 4.66 9.67
CA LEU A 51 2.36 5.86 9.78
C LEU A 51 2.94 6.27 8.43
N LEU A 52 3.50 5.31 7.68
CA LEU A 52 4.03 5.58 6.34
C LEU A 52 2.94 6.06 5.37
N GLY A 53 1.72 5.59 5.58
CA GLY A 53 0.53 5.97 4.81
C GLY A 53 -0.17 7.22 5.31
N THR A 54 0.36 7.89 6.33
CA THR A 54 -0.27 9.09 6.94
C THR A 54 -1.71 8.86 7.44
N LEU A 55 -2.05 7.61 7.81
CA LEU A 55 -3.33 7.26 8.44
C LEU A 55 -3.27 7.40 9.96
N ASP A 56 -2.07 7.47 10.53
CA ASP A 56 -1.78 7.75 11.93
C ASP A 56 -0.54 8.66 12.00
N THR A 57 -0.23 9.20 13.17
CA THR A 57 0.91 10.10 13.41
C THR A 57 1.92 9.43 14.34
N GLN A 58 3.21 9.65 14.09
CA GLN A 58 4.30 9.18 14.95
C GLN A 58 4.38 9.95 16.28
N ASP A 59 4.93 9.29 17.30
CA ASP A 59 5.28 9.98 18.56
C ASP A 59 6.57 10.78 18.43
N SER A 60 7.52 10.25 17.62
CA SER A 60 8.81 10.91 17.32
C SER A 60 9.48 10.24 16.11
N GLY A 61 10.51 10.90 15.57
CA GLY A 61 11.23 10.47 14.39
C GLY A 61 10.69 11.10 13.11
N ASP A 62 11.38 10.92 12.00
CA ASP A 62 11.07 11.55 10.72
C ASP A 62 10.62 10.54 9.69
N ILE A 63 9.63 10.92 8.90
CA ILE A 63 9.23 10.24 7.66
C ILE A 63 9.36 11.25 6.52
N ILE A 64 10.24 10.96 5.57
CA ILE A 64 10.57 11.84 4.44
C ILE A 64 10.14 11.13 3.17
N ILE A 65 9.21 11.72 2.40
CA ILE A 65 8.71 11.21 1.12
C ILE A 65 9.07 12.21 0.02
N ASN A 66 9.72 11.76 -1.05
CA ASN A 66 10.18 12.62 -2.15
C ASN A 66 10.99 13.83 -1.65
N ASP A 67 11.95 13.58 -0.75
CA ASP A 67 12.85 14.56 -0.16
C ASP A 67 12.16 15.65 0.70
N LYS A 68 10.87 15.48 1.03
CA LYS A 68 10.09 16.37 1.90
C LYS A 68 9.63 15.64 3.16
N ASN A 69 9.89 16.21 4.36
CA ASN A 69 9.43 15.64 5.62
C ASN A 69 7.90 15.76 5.74
N LEU A 70 7.25 14.75 6.33
CA LEU A 70 5.79 14.78 6.57
C LEU A 70 5.36 15.98 7.41
N ASP A 71 6.19 16.41 8.37
CA ASP A 71 5.92 17.55 9.23
C ASP A 71 5.87 18.90 8.48
N GLU A 72 6.33 18.95 7.21
CA GLU A 72 6.28 20.13 6.35
C GLU A 72 4.98 20.24 5.54
N TYR A 73 4.05 19.30 5.70
CA TYR A 73 2.76 19.33 5.03
C TYR A 73 1.67 19.80 5.99
N ASP A 74 0.89 20.79 5.57
CA ASP A 74 -0.26 21.28 6.31
C ASP A 74 -1.44 20.29 6.30
N ASP A 75 -1.54 19.49 5.24
CA ASP A 75 -2.61 18.50 5.06
C ASP A 75 -2.07 17.18 4.50
N PHE A 76 -2.16 16.13 5.31
CA PHE A 76 -1.80 14.77 4.91
C PHE A 76 -2.70 14.18 3.81
N SER A 77 -3.86 14.76 3.54
CA SER A 77 -4.71 14.31 2.44
C SER A 77 -4.05 14.57 1.08
N GLU A 78 -3.26 15.64 0.96
CA GLU A 78 -2.45 15.93 -0.23
C GLU A 78 -1.44 14.80 -0.50
N ILE A 79 -0.75 14.33 0.54
CA ILE A 79 0.22 13.23 0.43
C ILE A 79 -0.48 11.94 0.01
N ARG A 80 -1.59 11.58 0.69
CA ARG A 80 -2.35 10.37 0.36
C ARG A 80 -2.85 10.39 -1.07
N ASN A 81 -3.33 11.53 -1.56
CA ASN A 81 -3.89 11.65 -2.89
C ASN A 81 -2.84 11.65 -4.00
N ASN A 82 -1.64 12.18 -3.73
CA ASN A 82 -0.62 12.41 -4.76
C ASN A 82 0.52 11.39 -4.73
N HIS A 83 0.83 10.84 -3.55
CA HIS A 83 2.05 10.06 -3.36
C HIS A 83 1.83 8.64 -2.88
N ILE A 84 0.65 8.32 -2.33
CA ILE A 84 0.40 7.03 -1.69
C ILE A 84 -0.82 6.34 -2.29
N GLY A 85 -0.65 5.09 -2.72
CA GLY A 85 -1.74 4.18 -3.05
C GLY A 85 -1.85 3.10 -2.00
N PHE A 86 -3.08 2.72 -1.61
CA PHE A 86 -3.32 1.69 -0.60
C PHE A 86 -3.95 0.44 -1.20
N ILE A 87 -3.41 -0.71 -0.81
CA ILE A 87 -3.97 -2.04 -1.07
C ILE A 87 -4.16 -2.72 0.28
N PHE A 88 -5.40 -3.01 0.65
CA PHE A 88 -5.76 -3.65 1.91
C PHE A 88 -6.05 -5.14 1.72
N GLN A 89 -5.96 -5.91 2.78
CA GLN A 89 -6.32 -7.32 2.83
C GLN A 89 -7.79 -7.53 2.41
N PHE A 90 -8.71 -6.70 2.91
CA PHE A 90 -10.08 -6.60 2.40
C PHE A 90 -10.08 -5.54 1.29
N HIS A 91 -10.70 -5.87 0.16
CA HIS A 91 -10.65 -5.04 -1.05
C HIS A 91 -11.22 -3.63 -0.84
N ASN A 92 -12.10 -3.46 0.17
CA ASN A 92 -12.76 -2.20 0.55
C ASN A 92 -13.35 -1.46 -0.66
N LEU A 93 -13.95 -2.23 -1.59
CA LEU A 93 -14.69 -1.65 -2.70
C LEU A 93 -16.02 -1.11 -2.20
N ILE A 94 -16.44 0.02 -2.74
CA ILE A 94 -17.73 0.65 -2.45
C ILE A 94 -18.79 -0.10 -3.25
N SER A 95 -19.73 -0.74 -2.56
CA SER A 95 -20.73 -1.67 -3.15
C SER A 95 -21.69 -0.97 -4.11
N GLU A 96 -21.96 0.32 -3.87
CA GLU A 96 -22.88 1.17 -4.63
C GLU A 96 -22.25 1.72 -5.92
N LEU A 97 -20.94 1.58 -6.09
CA LEU A 97 -20.18 2.04 -7.25
C LEU A 97 -19.79 0.85 -8.14
N ASN A 98 -19.85 1.04 -9.45
CA ASN A 98 -19.32 0.08 -10.41
C ASN A 98 -17.78 0.03 -10.38
N VAL A 99 -17.18 -0.84 -11.18
CA VAL A 99 -15.71 -1.02 -11.22
C VAL A 99 -15.00 0.27 -11.63
N THR A 100 -15.44 0.91 -12.70
CA THR A 100 -14.84 2.18 -13.17
C THR A 100 -14.91 3.26 -12.09
N GLU A 101 -16.06 3.42 -11.47
CA GLU A 101 -16.26 4.39 -10.40
C GLU A 101 -15.38 4.07 -9.19
N ASN A 102 -15.31 2.80 -8.75
CA ASN A 102 -14.41 2.38 -7.68
C ASN A 102 -12.93 2.71 -7.97
N VAL A 103 -12.48 2.44 -9.20
CA VAL A 103 -11.10 2.76 -9.62
C VAL A 103 -10.86 4.26 -9.57
N CYS A 104 -11.83 5.07 -9.99
CA CYS A 104 -11.70 6.53 -10.12
C CYS A 104 -11.91 7.30 -8.79
N VAL A 105 -12.38 6.66 -7.71
CA VAL A 105 -12.61 7.32 -6.40
C VAL A 105 -11.46 8.25 -5.98
N PRO A 106 -10.16 7.84 -6.02
CA PRO A 106 -9.07 8.71 -5.61
C PRO A 106 -8.93 9.97 -6.49
N ALA A 107 -9.22 9.87 -7.78
CA ALA A 107 -9.21 11.02 -8.70
C ALA A 107 -10.35 11.98 -8.37
N PHE A 108 -11.55 11.46 -8.10
CA PHE A 108 -12.71 12.29 -7.72
C PHE A 108 -12.45 13.05 -6.41
N ILE A 109 -11.93 12.37 -5.38
CA ILE A 109 -11.63 12.99 -4.08
C ILE A 109 -10.58 14.09 -4.22
N SER A 110 -9.59 13.91 -5.08
CA SER A 110 -8.53 14.90 -5.31
C SER A 110 -8.88 15.98 -6.36
N ASN A 111 -10.12 16.00 -6.86
CA ASN A 111 -10.55 16.87 -7.97
C ASN A 111 -9.62 16.83 -9.19
N LYS A 112 -8.97 15.68 -9.44
CA LYS A 112 -8.14 15.48 -10.62
C LYS A 112 -8.99 15.04 -11.81
N ALA A 113 -8.63 15.54 -12.99
CA ALA A 113 -9.17 15.00 -14.23
C ALA A 113 -8.72 13.53 -14.39
N ILE A 114 -9.64 12.67 -14.79
CA ILE A 114 -9.33 11.27 -15.07
C ILE A 114 -8.55 11.22 -16.40
N ASP A 115 -7.38 10.59 -16.36
CA ASP A 115 -6.64 10.21 -17.56
C ASP A 115 -7.30 8.95 -18.15
N HIS A 116 -8.24 9.15 -19.08
CA HIS A 116 -9.01 8.05 -19.69
C HIS A 116 -8.10 7.08 -20.45
N ASN A 117 -7.04 7.55 -21.11
CA ASN A 117 -6.10 6.67 -21.79
C ASN A 117 -5.36 5.75 -20.80
N PHE A 118 -4.99 6.29 -19.64
CA PHE A 118 -4.38 5.49 -18.59
C PHE A 118 -5.38 4.52 -17.96
N LEU A 119 -6.60 4.95 -17.73
CA LEU A 119 -7.68 4.10 -17.23
C LEU A 119 -7.94 2.91 -18.18
N ASP A 120 -8.06 3.14 -19.48
CA ASP A 120 -8.24 2.09 -20.49
C ASP A 120 -7.04 1.12 -20.50
N THR A 121 -5.81 1.67 -20.43
CA THR A 121 -4.60 0.87 -20.29
C THR A 121 -4.65 -0.04 -19.04
N LEU A 122 -5.16 0.47 -17.91
CA LEU A 122 -5.31 -0.33 -16.70
C LEU A 122 -6.35 -1.43 -16.90
N PHE A 123 -7.50 -1.17 -17.50
CA PHE A 123 -8.51 -2.20 -17.79
C PHE A 123 -7.95 -3.34 -18.64
N GLU A 124 -7.19 -3.03 -19.68
CA GLU A 124 -6.51 -4.03 -20.50
C GLU A 124 -5.45 -4.80 -19.71
N TYR A 125 -4.58 -4.09 -18.99
CA TYR A 125 -3.48 -4.68 -18.23
C TYR A 125 -3.96 -5.63 -17.14
N PHE A 126 -5.05 -5.28 -16.46
CA PHE A 126 -5.67 -6.06 -15.41
C PHE A 126 -6.69 -7.10 -15.93
N GLN A 127 -6.91 -7.16 -17.26
CA GLN A 127 -7.86 -8.08 -17.91
C GLN A 127 -9.30 -7.93 -17.35
N LEU A 128 -9.77 -6.69 -17.28
CA LEU A 128 -11.09 -6.33 -16.76
C LEU A 128 -11.92 -5.50 -17.77
N THR A 129 -11.55 -5.50 -19.06
CA THR A 129 -12.20 -4.72 -20.13
C THR A 129 -13.70 -5.01 -20.32
N ASN A 130 -14.19 -6.17 -19.86
CA ASN A 130 -15.62 -6.51 -19.92
C ASN A 130 -16.32 -6.33 -18.56
N LYS A 131 -15.68 -5.63 -17.62
CA LYS A 131 -16.15 -5.49 -16.23
C LYS A 131 -16.29 -4.04 -15.78
N GLU A 132 -16.10 -3.06 -16.68
CA GLU A 132 -16.13 -1.64 -16.35
C GLU A 132 -17.41 -1.24 -15.60
N ASN A 133 -18.55 -1.76 -16.04
CA ASN A 133 -19.88 -1.45 -15.49
C ASN A 133 -20.37 -2.50 -14.45
N ALA A 134 -19.57 -3.52 -14.16
CA ALA A 134 -19.94 -4.53 -13.16
C ALA A 134 -19.87 -3.93 -11.73
N PHE A 135 -20.71 -4.42 -10.84
CA PHE A 135 -20.66 -4.05 -9.42
C PHE A 135 -19.80 -5.02 -8.63
N PRO A 136 -19.29 -4.62 -7.45
CA PRO A 136 -18.46 -5.51 -6.63
C PRO A 136 -19.07 -6.86 -6.32
N LEU A 137 -20.40 -6.97 -6.21
CA LEU A 137 -21.10 -8.23 -5.96
C LEU A 137 -20.95 -9.23 -7.11
N ASP A 138 -20.78 -8.75 -8.34
CA ASP A 138 -20.67 -9.56 -9.55
C ASP A 138 -19.22 -10.02 -9.84
N LEU A 139 -18.28 -9.68 -8.96
CA LEU A 139 -16.86 -9.97 -9.12
C LEU A 139 -16.42 -11.12 -8.23
N SER A 140 -15.55 -11.97 -8.78
CA SER A 140 -14.77 -12.92 -7.97
C SER A 140 -13.78 -12.21 -7.03
N GLY A 141 -13.31 -12.90 -5.99
CA GLY A 141 -12.33 -12.34 -5.06
C GLY A 141 -11.05 -11.82 -5.75
N GLY A 142 -10.55 -12.57 -6.74
CA GLY A 142 -9.38 -12.14 -7.51
C GLY A 142 -9.65 -10.92 -8.42
N GLU A 143 -10.87 -10.77 -8.97
CA GLU A 143 -11.26 -9.56 -9.71
C GLU A 143 -11.37 -8.36 -8.77
N LYS A 144 -12.01 -8.52 -7.59
CA LYS A 144 -12.07 -7.47 -6.55
C LYS A 144 -10.69 -6.98 -6.16
N GLN A 145 -9.74 -7.91 -5.98
CA GLN A 145 -8.37 -7.55 -5.65
C GLN A 145 -7.70 -6.76 -6.79
N ARG A 146 -7.88 -7.18 -8.04
CA ARG A 146 -7.36 -6.41 -9.18
C ARG A 146 -7.95 -5.01 -9.27
N VAL A 147 -9.26 -4.86 -9.04
CA VAL A 147 -9.90 -3.53 -8.97
C VAL A 147 -9.32 -2.68 -7.85
N SER A 148 -9.06 -3.24 -6.67
CA SER A 148 -8.45 -2.50 -5.56
C SER A 148 -7.02 -2.05 -5.88
N VAL A 149 -6.25 -2.85 -6.63
CA VAL A 149 -4.92 -2.45 -7.12
C VAL A 149 -5.03 -1.34 -8.16
N MET A 150 -5.95 -1.44 -9.14
CA MET A 150 -6.20 -0.36 -10.12
C MET A 150 -6.54 0.96 -9.41
N ARG A 151 -7.43 0.92 -8.42
CA ARG A 151 -7.78 2.08 -7.59
C ARG A 151 -6.56 2.67 -6.89
N ALA A 152 -5.66 1.83 -6.38
CA ALA A 152 -4.45 2.30 -5.70
C ALA A 152 -3.49 3.06 -6.63
N ILE A 153 -3.49 2.75 -7.94
CA ILE A 153 -2.51 3.30 -8.90
C ILE A 153 -3.07 4.37 -9.84
N ILE A 154 -4.38 4.62 -9.86
CA ILE A 154 -5.02 5.52 -10.82
C ILE A 154 -4.44 6.95 -10.78
N ASN A 155 -4.08 7.45 -9.61
CA ASN A 155 -3.46 8.76 -9.42
C ASN A 155 -1.94 8.74 -9.65
N LYS A 156 -1.36 7.63 -10.13
CA LYS A 156 0.09 7.45 -10.39
C LYS A 156 0.93 7.79 -9.15
N PRO A 157 0.64 7.17 -7.98
CA PRO A 157 1.33 7.50 -6.74
C PRO A 157 2.81 7.10 -6.79
N SER A 158 3.61 7.72 -5.93
CA SER A 158 5.05 7.42 -5.80
C SER A 158 5.30 6.09 -5.09
N ILE A 159 4.42 5.74 -4.13
CA ILE A 159 4.54 4.57 -3.26
C ILE A 159 3.20 3.85 -3.16
N ILE A 160 3.23 2.54 -3.27
CA ILE A 160 2.10 1.65 -2.99
C ILE A 160 2.34 0.96 -1.65
N ILE A 161 1.41 1.12 -0.71
CA ILE A 161 1.42 0.45 0.59
C ILE A 161 0.40 -0.70 0.54
N ALA A 162 0.84 -1.92 0.82
CA ALA A 162 0.00 -3.11 0.82
C ALA A 162 0.09 -3.84 2.16
N ASP A 163 -1.04 -3.99 2.84
CA ASP A 163 -1.16 -4.76 4.09
C ASP A 163 -1.84 -6.09 3.81
N GLU A 164 -1.08 -7.19 3.95
CA GLU A 164 -1.51 -8.57 3.73
C GLU A 164 -2.31 -8.78 2.42
N PRO A 165 -1.80 -8.34 1.25
CA PRO A 165 -2.60 -8.24 0.03
C PRO A 165 -3.09 -9.59 -0.53
N THR A 166 -2.51 -10.71 -0.08
CA THR A 166 -2.89 -12.08 -0.49
C THR A 166 -3.73 -12.81 0.56
N GLY A 167 -3.94 -12.23 1.74
CA GLY A 167 -4.48 -12.91 2.91
C GLY A 167 -5.89 -13.52 2.74
N ASN A 168 -6.69 -13.00 1.80
CA ASN A 168 -8.05 -13.48 1.51
C ASN A 168 -8.16 -14.18 0.14
N LEU A 169 -7.04 -14.51 -0.50
CA LEU A 169 -7.02 -15.16 -1.80
C LEU A 169 -6.67 -16.65 -1.68
N ASP A 170 -7.24 -17.46 -2.56
CA ASP A 170 -6.73 -18.80 -2.78
C ASP A 170 -5.30 -18.75 -3.39
N GLU A 171 -4.57 -19.85 -3.30
CA GLU A 171 -3.18 -19.93 -3.73
C GLU A 171 -2.99 -19.52 -5.20
N LYS A 172 -3.90 -19.89 -6.09
CA LYS A 172 -3.82 -19.56 -7.52
C LYS A 172 -3.95 -18.05 -7.76
N ASN A 173 -4.89 -17.40 -7.07
CA ASN A 173 -5.10 -15.96 -7.19
C ASN A 173 -3.98 -15.18 -6.47
N ALA A 174 -3.46 -15.68 -5.35
CA ALA A 174 -2.30 -15.12 -4.68
C ALA A 174 -1.06 -15.10 -5.60
N LEU A 175 -0.75 -16.19 -6.29
CA LEU A 175 0.36 -16.24 -7.26
C LEU A 175 0.17 -15.25 -8.40
N LYS A 176 -1.05 -15.11 -8.93
CA LYS A 176 -1.35 -14.12 -9.98
C LYS A 176 -1.13 -12.68 -9.49
N LEU A 177 -1.51 -12.39 -8.24
CA LEU A 177 -1.29 -11.06 -7.65
C LEU A 177 0.20 -10.77 -7.44
N ILE A 178 0.98 -11.76 -7.00
CA ILE A 178 2.44 -11.66 -6.86
C ILE A 178 3.08 -11.33 -8.21
N ASP A 179 2.71 -12.06 -9.27
CA ASP A 179 3.23 -11.79 -10.62
C ASP A 179 2.78 -10.43 -11.15
N LEU A 180 1.58 -9.99 -10.78
CA LEU A 180 1.07 -8.66 -11.11
C LEU A 180 1.92 -7.57 -10.44
N PHE A 181 2.26 -7.71 -9.14
CA PHE A 181 3.13 -6.75 -8.46
C PHE A 181 4.52 -6.64 -9.10
N LYS A 182 5.13 -7.78 -9.47
CA LYS A 182 6.41 -7.77 -10.19
C LYS A 182 6.31 -7.04 -11.53
N LYS A 183 5.24 -7.29 -12.30
CA LYS A 183 5.01 -6.62 -13.58
C LYS A 183 4.78 -5.12 -13.40
N LEU A 184 3.92 -4.73 -12.46
CA LEU A 184 3.67 -3.33 -12.15
C LEU A 184 4.94 -2.58 -11.72
N ASN A 185 5.76 -3.22 -10.87
CA ASN A 185 7.05 -2.67 -10.48
C ASN A 185 7.97 -2.45 -11.67
N LYS A 186 8.06 -3.45 -12.59
CA LYS A 186 8.93 -3.40 -13.76
C LYS A 186 8.42 -2.42 -14.82
N ASP A 187 7.13 -2.47 -15.15
CA ASP A 187 6.57 -1.78 -16.32
C ASP A 187 6.21 -0.32 -16.02
N PHE A 188 5.85 -0.01 -14.76
CA PHE A 188 5.48 1.34 -14.31
C PHE A 188 6.46 1.94 -13.29
N GLU A 189 7.56 1.26 -12.98
CA GLU A 189 8.56 1.68 -11.97
C GLU A 189 7.94 1.99 -10.60
N LEU A 190 6.82 1.31 -10.25
CA LEU A 190 6.13 1.53 -8.98
C LEU A 190 6.97 1.04 -7.80
N THR A 191 6.99 1.83 -6.74
CA THR A 191 7.62 1.44 -5.47
C THR A 191 6.59 0.81 -4.57
N PHE A 192 6.89 -0.36 -3.99
CA PHE A 192 6.00 -1.08 -3.11
C PHE A 192 6.57 -1.21 -1.69
N ILE A 193 5.70 -1.09 -0.70
CA ILE A 193 5.95 -1.48 0.70
C ILE A 193 4.86 -2.50 1.06
N ILE A 194 5.24 -3.75 1.28
CA ILE A 194 4.30 -4.85 1.47
C ILE A 194 4.56 -5.50 2.83
N ALA A 195 3.57 -5.42 3.74
CA ALA A 195 3.57 -6.24 4.93
C ALA A 195 2.90 -7.57 4.63
N THR A 196 3.52 -8.67 5.05
CA THR A 196 3.00 -10.01 4.79
C THR A 196 3.56 -11.06 5.75
N HIS A 197 2.79 -12.13 5.96
CA HIS A 197 3.25 -13.38 6.55
C HIS A 197 3.46 -14.49 5.51
N ASP A 198 3.07 -14.24 4.24
CA ASP A 198 3.26 -15.19 3.14
C ASP A 198 4.71 -15.10 2.60
N ASN A 199 5.45 -16.21 2.70
CA ASN A 199 6.81 -16.28 2.20
C ASN A 199 6.94 -16.02 0.70
N LYS A 200 5.95 -16.40 -0.12
CA LYS A 200 5.96 -16.17 -1.56
C LYS A 200 5.90 -14.68 -1.90
N VAL A 201 5.09 -13.92 -1.14
CA VAL A 201 5.05 -12.45 -1.24
C VAL A 201 6.33 -11.83 -0.68
N PHE A 202 6.82 -12.35 0.43
CA PHE A 202 8.05 -11.86 1.04
C PHE A 202 9.25 -12.00 0.09
N ASP A 203 9.30 -13.09 -0.69
CA ASP A 203 10.41 -13.39 -1.58
C ASP A 203 10.56 -12.49 -2.79
N ILE A 204 9.53 -11.72 -3.16
CA ILE A 204 9.65 -10.74 -4.26
C ILE A 204 10.34 -9.43 -3.85
N GLY A 205 10.58 -9.22 -2.56
CA GLY A 205 11.24 -8.02 -2.06
C GLY A 205 12.67 -7.87 -2.58
N HIS A 206 12.99 -6.69 -3.13
CA HIS A 206 14.37 -6.27 -3.40
C HIS A 206 15.09 -5.92 -2.10
N GLN A 207 14.33 -5.44 -1.13
CA GLN A 207 14.74 -5.21 0.24
C GLN A 207 13.78 -5.99 1.16
N LYS A 208 14.35 -6.79 2.06
CA LYS A 208 13.61 -7.69 2.94
C LYS A 208 13.89 -7.32 4.37
N MET A 209 12.84 -7.15 5.16
CA MET A 209 12.96 -6.78 6.56
C MET A 209 12.06 -7.66 7.43
N GLU A 210 12.46 -7.83 8.67
CA GLU A 210 11.66 -8.49 9.70
C GLU A 210 11.35 -7.51 10.82
N LEU A 211 10.06 -7.36 11.14
CA LEU A 211 9.59 -6.56 12.27
C LEU A 211 9.26 -7.50 13.44
N SER A 212 10.03 -7.41 14.53
CA SER A 212 9.82 -8.18 15.75
C SER A 212 10.01 -7.29 16.97
N ASP A 213 9.09 -7.39 17.93
CA ASP A 213 9.10 -6.62 19.17
C ASP A 213 9.28 -5.11 18.97
N GLY A 214 8.70 -4.57 17.92
CA GLY A 214 8.77 -3.16 17.56
C GLY A 214 10.10 -2.71 16.95
N LYS A 215 11.00 -3.64 16.61
CA LYS A 215 12.29 -3.35 15.95
C LYS A 215 12.33 -3.94 14.54
N LEU A 216 12.93 -3.22 13.62
CA LEU A 216 13.08 -3.63 12.22
C LEU A 216 14.50 -4.13 11.96
N LEU A 217 14.60 -5.33 11.40
CA LEU A 217 15.87 -5.99 11.09
C LEU A 217 15.96 -6.20 9.56
N ASN A 218 17.11 -5.85 8.97
CA ASN A 218 17.42 -6.20 7.58
C ASN A 218 17.79 -7.69 7.49
N LEU A 219 17.33 -8.36 6.40
CA LEU A 219 17.60 -9.78 6.14
C LEU A 219 18.44 -9.96 4.88
#